data_5c569997d95bd9cb8c7026719b687095
#
_entry.id   5c569997d95bd9cb8c7026719b687095
#
_cell.length_a   1.000
_cell.length_b   1.000
_cell.length_c   1.000
_cell.angle_alpha   90.00
_cell.angle_beta   90.00
_cell.angle_gamma   90.00
#
_symmetry.space_group_name_H-M   'P 1'
#
loop_
_entity.id
_entity.type
_entity.pdbx_description
1 polymer ?
#
loop_
_entity_poly.entity_id
_entity_poly.type
_entity_poly.pdbx_seq_one_letter_code
_entity_poly.pdbx_strand_id
1 'polypeptide(L)'
;MIPATMRDAFLERIYGAMRSDSSIFFLSADFGAPVLDRIRAEFPDRFLNVGIAEQNLINVAAGLSLEGFRVFTYAIAPFYLRAYEQIRINLSMLARGGGMNVNLIAVGAGCGYVIAGPSHHCFEDLAAIRFAKCVI
;
A
#
# COMPACT_ATOMS: atom_id res chain seq x y z
N MET A 1 -2.76 4.17 -27.99
CA MET A 1 -2.71 4.49 -26.55
C MET A 1 -3.08 3.21 -25.82
N ILE A 2 -2.16 2.59 -25.07
CA ILE A 2 -2.47 1.41 -24.24
C ILE A 2 -3.42 1.91 -23.15
N PRO A 3 -4.60 1.27 -22.94
CA PRO A 3 -5.49 1.67 -21.85
C PRO A 3 -4.74 1.59 -20.52
N ALA A 4 -4.76 2.64 -19.73
CA ALA A 4 -4.18 2.62 -18.41
C ALA A 4 -4.88 1.55 -17.57
N THR A 5 -4.12 0.69 -16.90
CA THR A 5 -4.71 -0.24 -15.94
C THR A 5 -5.31 0.55 -14.78
N MET A 6 -6.29 -0.04 -14.07
CA MET A 6 -6.85 0.59 -12.86
C MET A 6 -5.74 0.94 -11.86
N ARG A 7 -4.74 0.06 -11.70
CA ARG A 7 -3.54 0.31 -10.89
C ARG A 7 -2.83 1.59 -11.31
N ASP A 8 -2.50 1.72 -12.60
CA ASP A 8 -1.72 2.85 -13.10
C ASP A 8 -2.52 4.16 -13.02
N ALA A 9 -3.81 4.12 -13.31
CA ALA A 9 -4.69 5.28 -13.15
C ALA A 9 -4.78 5.75 -11.70
N PHE A 10 -4.83 4.81 -10.74
CA PHE A 10 -4.87 5.14 -9.31
C PHE A 10 -3.53 5.72 -8.84
N LEU A 11 -2.41 5.12 -9.23
CA LEU A 11 -1.07 5.62 -8.92
C LEU A 11 -0.81 7.02 -9.49
N GLU A 12 -1.30 7.32 -10.71
CA GLU A 12 -1.23 8.67 -11.30
C GLU A 12 -1.99 9.70 -10.45
N ARG A 13 -3.13 9.32 -9.87
CA ARG A 13 -3.88 10.20 -8.96
C ARG A 13 -3.10 10.50 -7.68
N ILE A 14 -2.44 9.49 -7.10
CA ILE A 14 -1.58 9.69 -5.93
C ILE A 14 -0.40 10.58 -6.27
N TYR A 15 0.28 10.31 -7.39
CA TYR A 15 1.38 11.16 -7.87
C TYR A 15 0.97 12.62 -8.02
N GLY A 16 -0.19 12.87 -8.64
CA GLY A 16 -0.75 14.22 -8.76
C GLY A 16 -1.05 14.85 -7.40
N ALA A 17 -1.61 14.08 -6.45
CA ALA A 17 -1.91 14.57 -5.12
C ALA A 17 -0.65 14.91 -4.31
N MET A 18 0.43 14.14 -4.44
CA MET A 18 1.71 14.40 -3.76
C MET A 18 2.35 15.73 -4.15
N ARG A 19 2.00 16.29 -5.31
CA ARG A 19 2.45 17.63 -5.75
C ARG A 19 1.81 18.76 -4.94
N SER A 20 0.57 18.58 -4.53
CA SER A 20 -0.21 19.60 -3.82
C SER A 20 -0.32 19.35 -2.31
N ASP A 21 -0.02 18.14 -1.85
CA ASP A 21 -0.14 17.74 -0.45
C ASP A 21 1.17 17.12 0.04
N SER A 22 1.90 17.86 0.86
CA SER A 22 3.18 17.43 1.45
C SER A 22 3.01 16.40 2.58
N SER A 23 1.81 16.18 3.08
CA SER A 23 1.52 15.16 4.08
C SER A 23 1.44 13.74 3.50
N ILE A 24 1.41 13.58 2.18
CA ILE A 24 1.35 12.27 1.55
C ILE A 24 2.72 11.62 1.51
N PHE A 25 2.81 10.39 2.04
CA PHE A 25 3.99 9.53 2.02
C PHE A 25 3.69 8.22 1.30
N PHE A 26 4.60 7.75 0.46
CA PHE A 26 4.43 6.51 -0.32
C PHE A 26 5.46 5.46 0.06
N LEU A 27 5.01 4.25 0.37
CA LEU A 27 5.84 3.11 0.74
C LEU A 27 5.65 1.95 -0.25
N SER A 28 6.73 1.29 -0.63
CA SER A 28 6.70 0.09 -1.47
C SER A 28 7.43 -1.07 -0.79
N ALA A 29 6.92 -2.30 -0.94
CA ALA A 29 7.60 -3.54 -0.56
C ALA A 29 8.26 -4.17 -1.79
N ASP A 30 9.26 -3.51 -2.34
CA ASP A 30 10.09 -3.93 -3.49
C ASP A 30 9.29 -4.35 -4.72
N PHE A 31 8.15 -3.72 -4.93
CA PHE A 31 7.30 -3.93 -6.09
C PHE A 31 7.14 -2.62 -6.88
N GLY A 32 7.38 -2.69 -8.18
CA GLY A 32 7.47 -1.51 -9.04
C GLY A 32 6.25 -1.29 -9.94
N ALA A 33 6.14 -0.05 -10.41
CA ALA A 33 5.30 0.38 -11.52
C ALA A 33 5.94 1.65 -12.13
N PRO A 34 5.74 1.96 -13.42
CA PRO A 34 6.37 3.13 -14.05
C PRO A 34 6.11 4.45 -13.32
N VAL A 35 4.93 4.60 -12.72
CA VAL A 35 4.58 5.79 -11.93
C VAL A 35 5.43 5.90 -10.66
N LEU A 36 5.81 4.78 -10.05
CA LEU A 36 6.62 4.78 -8.82
C LEU A 36 8.03 5.30 -9.06
N ASP A 37 8.59 5.09 -10.26
CA ASP A 37 9.90 5.65 -10.62
C ASP A 37 9.83 7.18 -10.66
N ARG A 38 8.72 7.74 -11.13
CA ARG A 38 8.47 9.19 -11.12
C ARG A 38 8.27 9.71 -9.69
N ILE A 39 7.49 9.01 -8.86
CA ILE A 39 7.31 9.37 -7.44
C ILE A 39 8.66 9.38 -6.72
N ARG A 40 9.48 8.35 -6.91
CA ARG A 40 10.82 8.23 -6.32
C ARG A 40 11.74 9.38 -6.74
N ALA A 41 11.70 9.75 -8.02
CA ALA A 41 12.55 10.80 -8.57
C ALA A 41 12.13 12.20 -8.11
N GLU A 42 10.83 12.48 -8.03
CA GLU A 42 10.31 13.81 -7.69
C GLU A 42 10.15 14.04 -6.17
N PHE A 43 9.87 12.96 -5.42
CA PHE A 43 9.62 13.03 -3.98
C PHE A 43 10.51 12.07 -3.16
N PRO A 44 11.85 12.14 -3.28
CA PRO A 44 12.75 11.19 -2.63
C PRO A 44 12.60 11.16 -1.10
N ASP A 45 12.25 12.30 -0.48
CA ASP A 45 12.05 12.41 0.97
C ASP A 45 10.68 11.89 1.45
N ARG A 46 9.79 11.54 0.52
CA ARG A 46 8.43 11.04 0.81
C ARG A 46 8.12 9.73 0.10
N PHE A 47 9.16 9.05 -0.37
CA PHE A 47 9.09 7.71 -0.94
C PHE A 47 10.12 6.80 -0.26
N LEU A 48 9.67 5.65 0.20
CA LEU A 48 10.56 4.64 0.77
C LEU A 48 10.22 3.24 0.22
N ASN A 49 11.23 2.56 -0.31
CA ASN A 49 11.17 1.12 -0.57
C ASN A 49 11.75 0.38 0.65
N VAL A 50 10.91 -0.38 1.34
CA VAL A 50 11.31 -1.12 2.56
C VAL A 50 11.93 -2.49 2.23
N GLY A 51 12.07 -2.84 0.96
CA GLY A 51 12.47 -4.17 0.52
C GLY A 51 11.31 -5.18 0.58
N ILE A 52 11.62 -6.46 0.35
CA ILE A 52 10.63 -7.56 0.44
C ILE A 52 10.32 -7.84 1.92
N ALA A 53 9.60 -6.91 2.55
CA ALA A 53 9.37 -6.89 3.99
C ALA A 53 8.01 -6.30 4.34
N GLU A 54 6.92 -6.98 3.99
CA GLU A 54 5.56 -6.48 4.12
C GLU A 54 5.16 -6.20 5.57
N GLN A 55 5.68 -6.97 6.52
CA GLN A 55 5.48 -6.70 7.95
C GLN A 55 6.10 -5.35 8.35
N ASN A 56 7.32 -5.09 7.89
CA ASN A 56 7.99 -3.81 8.13
C ASN A 56 7.29 -2.65 7.39
N LEU A 57 6.76 -2.90 6.18
CA LEU A 57 5.95 -1.94 5.43
C LEU A 57 4.80 -1.39 6.30
N ILE A 58 4.08 -2.27 6.96
CA ILE A 58 2.94 -1.90 7.83
C ILE A 58 3.42 -1.19 9.10
N ASN A 59 4.53 -1.64 9.70
CA ASN A 59 5.08 -0.98 10.90
C ASN A 59 5.53 0.45 10.62
N VAL A 60 6.25 0.67 9.52
CA VAL A 60 6.68 2.00 9.08
C VAL A 60 5.48 2.87 8.72
N ALA A 61 4.50 2.32 8.01
CA ALA A 61 3.28 3.04 7.67
C ALA A 61 2.50 3.51 8.90
N ALA A 62 2.39 2.66 9.92
CA ALA A 62 1.74 3.00 11.17
C ALA A 62 2.48 4.14 11.89
N GLY A 63 3.81 4.06 11.99
CA GLY A 63 4.64 5.10 12.61
C GLY A 63 4.50 6.46 11.91
N LEU A 64 4.62 6.48 10.57
CA LEU A 64 4.45 7.71 9.80
C LEU A 64 3.03 8.29 9.93
N SER A 65 2.02 7.43 9.99
CA SER A 65 0.64 7.89 10.19
C SER A 65 0.41 8.50 11.56
N LEU A 66 1.07 8.00 12.60
CA LEU A 66 1.04 8.61 13.96
C LEU A 66 1.70 9.99 13.98
N GLU A 67 2.69 10.24 13.12
CA GLU A 67 3.31 11.54 12.92
C GLU A 67 2.49 12.49 12.03
N GLY A 68 1.28 12.08 11.64
CA GLY A 68 0.33 12.91 10.89
C GLY A 68 0.40 12.78 9.38
N PHE A 69 1.22 11.86 8.84
CA PHE A 69 1.27 11.62 7.41
C PHE A 69 0.08 10.79 6.93
N ARG A 70 -0.37 11.08 5.71
CA ARG A 70 -1.27 10.23 4.93
C ARG A 70 -0.43 9.23 4.16
N VAL A 71 -0.44 7.99 4.57
CA VAL A 71 0.47 6.97 4.03
C VAL A 71 -0.24 6.08 3.03
N PHE A 72 0.38 5.88 1.87
CA PHE A 72 0.02 4.88 0.88
C PHE A 72 1.07 3.79 0.87
N THR A 73 0.65 2.54 1.04
CA THR A 73 1.52 1.36 0.94
C THR A 73 1.18 0.58 -0.33
N TYR A 74 2.19 -0.05 -0.94
CA TYR A 74 2.05 -0.73 -2.22
C TYR A 74 2.77 -2.08 -2.20
N ALA A 75 1.99 -3.15 -2.38
CA ALA A 75 2.49 -4.52 -2.49
C ALA A 75 1.50 -5.39 -3.29
N ILE A 76 1.91 -6.61 -3.64
CA ILE A 76 1.02 -7.61 -4.24
C ILE A 76 0.05 -8.12 -3.16
N ALA A 77 -1.22 -8.30 -3.53
CA ALA A 77 -2.31 -8.61 -2.61
C ALA A 77 -2.04 -9.79 -1.65
N PRO A 78 -1.63 -10.98 -2.11
CA PRO A 78 -1.38 -12.11 -1.20
C PRO A 78 -0.26 -11.84 -0.19
N PHE A 79 0.67 -10.92 -0.50
CA PHE A 79 1.80 -10.65 0.38
C PHE A 79 1.42 -9.80 1.59
N TYR A 80 0.34 -9.03 1.53
CA TYR A 80 -0.22 -8.37 2.72
C TYR A 80 -0.71 -9.37 3.77
N LEU A 81 -1.08 -10.59 3.38
CA LEU A 81 -1.49 -11.62 4.33
C LEU A 81 -0.35 -12.03 5.27
N ARG A 82 0.91 -11.90 4.83
CA ARG A 82 2.08 -12.08 5.67
C ARG A 82 2.16 -11.03 6.78
N ALA A 83 1.62 -9.85 6.58
CA ALA A 83 1.58 -8.75 7.54
C ALA A 83 0.26 -8.66 8.32
N TYR A 84 -0.52 -9.73 8.34
CA TYR A 84 -1.85 -9.78 8.97
C TYR A 84 -1.84 -9.29 10.42
N GLU A 85 -0.88 -9.74 11.23
CA GLU A 85 -0.76 -9.33 12.62
C GLU A 85 -0.49 -7.83 12.76
N GLN A 86 0.40 -7.28 11.95
CA GLN A 86 0.73 -5.86 11.95
C GLN A 86 -0.47 -5.02 11.51
N ILE A 87 -1.22 -5.46 10.50
CA ILE A 87 -2.46 -4.81 10.07
C ILE A 87 -3.48 -4.84 11.19
N ARG A 88 -3.65 -6.00 11.85
CA ARG A 88 -4.61 -6.18 12.94
C ARG A 88 -4.29 -5.29 14.14
N ILE A 89 -3.05 -5.28 14.59
CA ILE A 89 -2.64 -4.54 15.79
C ILE A 89 -2.37 -3.07 15.47
N ASN A 90 -1.46 -2.80 14.53
CA ASN A 90 -0.92 -1.45 14.35
C ASN A 90 -1.86 -0.54 13.55
N LEU A 91 -2.64 -1.08 12.63
CA LEU A 91 -3.59 -0.25 11.88
C LEU A 91 -5.00 -0.32 12.46
N SER A 92 -5.52 -1.50 12.75
CA SER A 92 -6.91 -1.64 13.18
C SER A 92 -7.14 -1.28 14.65
N MET A 93 -6.30 -1.79 15.55
CA MET A 93 -6.51 -1.54 17.00
C MET A 93 -6.06 -0.15 17.40
N LEU A 94 -4.92 0.32 16.90
CA LEU A 94 -4.43 1.68 17.19
C LEU A 94 -5.30 2.76 16.55
N ALA A 95 -5.90 2.50 15.38
CA ALA A 95 -6.83 3.42 14.73
C ALA A 95 -8.09 3.71 15.57
N ARG A 96 -8.45 2.84 16.52
CA ARG A 96 -9.56 3.08 17.46
C ARG A 96 -9.33 4.27 18.39
N GLY A 97 -8.07 4.64 18.62
CA GLY A 97 -7.69 5.84 19.37
C GLY A 97 -7.78 7.14 18.56
N GLY A 98 -8.09 7.06 17.27
CA GLY A 98 -8.19 8.19 16.32
C GLY A 98 -6.86 8.48 15.63
N GLY A 99 -6.91 8.92 14.37
CA GLY A 99 -5.76 9.54 13.71
C GLY A 99 -4.94 8.68 12.75
N MET A 100 -5.25 7.42 12.53
CA MET A 100 -4.55 6.61 11.52
C MET A 100 -5.07 6.87 10.10
N ASN A 101 -4.17 7.24 9.19
CA ASN A 101 -4.47 7.41 7.77
C ASN A 101 -3.50 6.60 6.91
N VAL A 102 -3.69 5.29 6.89
CA VAL A 102 -2.90 4.35 6.10
C VAL A 102 -3.80 3.69 5.05
N ASN A 103 -3.39 3.78 3.79
CA ASN A 103 -4.10 3.25 2.64
C ASN A 103 -3.30 2.10 2.04
N LEU A 104 -3.87 0.89 2.04
CA LEU A 104 -3.23 -0.32 1.52
C LEU A 104 -3.59 -0.49 0.05
N ILE A 105 -2.60 -0.41 -0.84
CA ILE A 105 -2.77 -0.69 -2.28
C ILE A 105 -2.32 -2.12 -2.53
N ALA A 106 -3.30 -3.02 -2.54
CA ALA A 106 -3.10 -4.45 -2.77
C ALA A 106 -3.33 -4.77 -4.26
N VAL A 107 -2.27 -5.07 -4.99
CA VAL A 107 -2.32 -5.26 -6.44
C VAL A 107 -2.45 -6.74 -6.79
N GLY A 108 -3.25 -7.06 -7.80
CA GLY A 108 -3.37 -8.42 -8.34
C GLY A 108 -4.26 -9.35 -7.52
N ALA A 109 -5.34 -8.82 -6.93
CA ALA A 109 -6.37 -9.64 -6.30
C ALA A 109 -6.98 -10.66 -7.29
N GLY A 110 -7.51 -11.75 -6.77
CA GLY A 110 -7.99 -12.88 -7.58
C GLY A 110 -6.85 -13.54 -8.34
N CYS A 111 -7.02 -13.74 -9.63
CA CYS A 111 -6.02 -14.32 -10.55
C CYS A 111 -5.22 -13.23 -11.31
N GLY A 112 -4.99 -12.07 -10.75
CA GLY A 112 -4.33 -10.95 -11.44
C GLY A 112 -2.93 -11.27 -11.99
N TYR A 113 -2.22 -12.20 -11.38
CA TYR A 113 -0.90 -12.68 -11.80
C TYR A 113 -0.92 -14.15 -12.23
N VAL A 114 -1.71 -14.48 -13.27
CA VAL A 114 -1.92 -15.85 -13.76
C VAL A 114 -0.61 -16.60 -14.01
N ILE A 115 0.37 -15.94 -14.66
CA ILE A 115 1.63 -16.59 -15.05
C ILE A 115 2.51 -16.91 -13.84
N ALA A 116 2.40 -16.14 -12.76
CA ALA A 116 3.18 -16.35 -11.54
C ALA A 116 2.66 -17.53 -10.68
N GLY A 117 1.44 -18.01 -10.97
CA GLY A 117 0.85 -19.18 -10.35
C GLY A 117 0.22 -18.90 -8.96
N PRO A 118 -0.16 -19.97 -8.25
CA PRO A 118 -0.99 -19.90 -7.04
C PRO A 118 -0.41 -19.03 -5.92
N SER A 119 0.91 -18.89 -5.82
CA SER A 119 1.56 -18.06 -4.81
C SER A 119 1.28 -16.55 -4.97
N HIS A 120 0.80 -16.15 -6.15
CA HIS A 120 0.46 -14.76 -6.49
C HIS A 120 -1.04 -14.54 -6.69
N HIS A 121 -1.85 -15.61 -6.56
CA HIS A 121 -3.30 -15.48 -6.55
C HIS A 121 -3.77 -15.09 -5.15
N CYS A 122 -4.82 -14.29 -5.06
CA CYS A 122 -5.38 -13.86 -3.78
C CYS A 122 -6.91 -13.82 -3.85
N PHE A 123 -7.56 -14.73 -3.16
CA PHE A 123 -9.02 -14.83 -3.08
C PHE A 123 -9.53 -14.51 -1.67
N GLU A 124 -8.63 -14.47 -0.70
CA GLU A 124 -8.89 -14.32 0.73
C GLU A 124 -8.64 -12.91 1.26
N ASP A 125 -8.16 -11.97 0.44
CA ASP A 125 -7.78 -10.62 0.83
C ASP A 125 -8.94 -9.86 1.53
N LEU A 126 -10.13 -9.85 0.93
CA LEU A 126 -11.30 -9.20 1.52
C LEU A 126 -11.71 -9.86 2.84
N ALA A 127 -11.70 -11.20 2.90
CA ALA A 127 -12.03 -11.92 4.12
C ALA A 127 -11.03 -11.65 5.24
N ALA A 128 -9.74 -11.63 4.91
CA ALA A 128 -8.65 -11.41 5.85
C ALA A 128 -8.62 -9.98 6.41
N ILE A 129 -8.93 -8.97 5.59
CA ILE A 129 -8.80 -7.55 5.98
C ILE A 129 -10.12 -6.96 6.50
N ARG A 130 -11.25 -7.60 6.24
CA ARG A 130 -12.60 -7.10 6.61
C ARG A 130 -12.76 -6.72 8.09
N PHE A 131 -12.08 -7.41 9.01
CA PHE A 131 -12.14 -7.08 10.44
C PHE A 131 -11.40 -5.79 10.80
N ALA A 132 -10.44 -5.38 9.97
CA ALA A 132 -9.52 -4.28 10.27
C ALA A 132 -10.17 -2.89 10.20
N LYS A 133 -11.50 -2.77 10.00
CA LYS A 133 -12.22 -1.49 9.78
C LYS A 133 -11.51 -0.56 8.80
N CYS A 134 -10.72 -1.13 7.90
CA CYS A 134 -10.16 -0.38 6.79
C CYS A 134 -11.31 -0.05 5.82
N VAL A 135 -11.35 1.16 5.30
CA VAL A 135 -12.18 1.47 4.15
C VAL A 135 -11.54 0.74 2.97
N ILE A 136 -12.23 -0.26 2.45
CA ILE A 136 -11.81 -1.04 1.29
C ILE A 136 -12.29 -0.31 0.03
#